data_c57000b6915d85a328c2c4541e427d77
#
_entry.id   c57000b6915d85a328c2c4541e427d77
#
_cell.length_a   1.000
_cell.length_b   1.000
_cell.length_c   1.000
_cell.angle_alpha   90.00
_cell.angle_beta   90.00
_cell.angle_gamma   90.00
#
_symmetry.space_group_name_H-M   'P 1'
#
loop_
_entity.id
_entity.type
_entity.pdbx_description
1 polymer ?
#
loop_
_entity_poly.entity_id
_entity_poly.type
_entity_poly.pdbx_seq_one_letter_code
_entity_poly.pdbx_strand_id
1 'polypeptide(L)'
;MTGALYPGTFDPITNGHHDLVRRAVDIFGRVLVAIAANPGKAPLFSVDERVELAREVLRDIPNVEVTGYTGLTVDFARQHGLKVVVRGLRAVSDFEFEFQLATMSRHLSNQVDYVFLTPADRFNFISSSLVREIASLGGNVSQFVHPAVETALQRAWARRKA
;
A
#
# COMPACT_ATOMS: atom_id res chain seq x y z
N MET A 1 -12.09 12.83 14.91
CA MET A 1 -11.95 12.15 13.62
C MET A 1 -11.42 10.73 13.84
N THR A 2 -12.02 9.79 13.17
CA THR A 2 -11.68 8.37 13.32
C THR A 2 -10.56 8.08 12.33
N GLY A 3 -9.33 7.84 12.78
CA GLY A 3 -8.24 7.45 11.89
C GLY A 3 -8.49 6.10 11.23
N ALA A 4 -7.80 5.84 10.11
CA ALA A 4 -7.87 4.57 9.39
C ALA A 4 -6.49 3.94 9.21
N LEU A 5 -6.44 2.61 9.15
CA LEU A 5 -5.27 1.83 8.78
C LEU A 5 -5.33 1.53 7.28
N TYR A 6 -4.26 1.80 6.55
CA TYR A 6 -4.11 1.34 5.17
C TYR A 6 -2.94 0.34 5.07
N PRO A 7 -3.23 -0.96 5.16
CA PRO A 7 -2.21 -1.99 5.09
C PRO A 7 -1.93 -2.41 3.65
N GLY A 8 -0.71 -2.82 3.39
CA GLY A 8 -0.32 -3.39 2.11
C GLY A 8 1.15 -3.79 2.06
N THR A 9 1.55 -4.37 0.95
CA THR A 9 2.96 -4.73 0.71
C THR A 9 3.76 -3.53 0.24
N PHE A 10 3.18 -2.67 -0.60
CA PHE A 10 3.82 -1.46 -1.16
C PHE A 10 5.22 -1.73 -1.72
N ASP A 11 5.32 -2.64 -2.66
CA ASP A 11 6.58 -3.10 -3.23
C ASP A 11 6.68 -2.90 -4.75
N PRO A 12 6.86 -1.67 -5.22
CA PRO A 12 6.91 -0.41 -4.47
C PRO A 12 5.53 0.25 -4.30
N ILE A 13 5.50 1.35 -3.56
CA ILE A 13 4.38 2.29 -3.55
C ILE A 13 4.23 2.94 -4.93
N THR A 14 2.99 3.13 -5.39
CA THR A 14 2.65 3.66 -6.71
C THR A 14 1.80 4.93 -6.62
N ASN A 15 1.58 5.60 -7.76
CA ASN A 15 0.68 6.74 -7.83
C ASN A 15 -0.77 6.39 -7.47
N GLY A 16 -1.18 5.14 -7.70
CA GLY A 16 -2.49 4.64 -7.25
C GLY A 16 -2.60 4.57 -5.72
N HIS A 17 -1.55 4.11 -5.04
CA HIS A 17 -1.49 4.13 -3.58
C HIS A 17 -1.52 5.56 -3.03
N HIS A 18 -0.77 6.47 -3.61
CA HIS A 18 -0.76 7.89 -3.22
C HIS A 18 -2.16 8.51 -3.31
N ASP A 19 -2.87 8.28 -4.42
CA ASP A 19 -4.24 8.76 -4.62
C ASP A 19 -5.20 8.22 -3.54
N LEU A 20 -5.12 6.93 -3.24
CA LEU A 20 -5.95 6.31 -2.19
C LEU A 20 -5.66 6.86 -0.81
N VAL A 21 -4.38 7.08 -0.46
CA VAL A 21 -4.01 7.66 0.83
C VAL A 21 -4.56 9.06 0.97
N ARG A 22 -4.44 9.90 -0.06
CA ARG A 22 -5.00 11.26 -0.06
C ARG A 22 -6.50 11.24 0.20
N ARG A 23 -7.23 10.41 -0.53
CA ARG A 23 -8.68 10.27 -0.37
C ARG A 23 -9.08 9.70 0.98
N ALA A 24 -8.30 8.76 1.50
CA ALA A 24 -8.54 8.21 2.84
C ALA A 24 -8.33 9.27 3.92
N VAL A 25 -7.33 10.14 3.80
CA VAL A 25 -7.13 11.29 4.72
C VAL A 25 -8.33 12.24 4.66
N ASP A 26 -8.83 12.55 3.47
CA ASP A 26 -10.00 13.44 3.31
C ASP A 26 -11.25 12.87 4.00
N ILE A 27 -11.41 11.54 4.01
CA ILE A 27 -12.57 10.86 4.63
C ILE A 27 -12.38 10.67 6.14
N PHE A 28 -11.21 10.19 6.57
CA PHE A 28 -10.97 9.74 7.95
C PHE A 28 -10.15 10.73 8.79
N GLY A 29 -9.59 11.76 8.18
CA GLY A 29 -8.79 12.80 8.83
C GLY A 29 -7.36 12.40 9.16
N ARG A 30 -7.07 11.11 9.38
CA ARG A 30 -5.74 10.56 9.65
C ARG A 30 -5.61 9.16 9.08
N VAL A 31 -4.46 8.83 8.51
CA VAL A 31 -4.17 7.49 7.97
C VAL A 31 -2.82 7.00 8.49
N LEU A 32 -2.82 5.79 9.04
CA LEU A 32 -1.61 5.02 9.30
C LEU A 32 -1.40 4.03 8.13
N VAL A 33 -0.39 4.28 7.32
CA VAL A 33 0.03 3.36 6.25
C VAL A 33 0.92 2.29 6.88
N ALA A 34 0.48 1.04 6.82
CA ALA A 34 1.17 -0.08 7.44
C ALA A 34 1.73 -1.02 6.37
N ILE A 35 3.04 -1.14 6.33
CA ILE A 35 3.77 -1.94 5.34
C ILE A 35 4.02 -3.33 5.90
N ALA A 36 3.39 -4.33 5.30
CA ALA A 36 3.51 -5.72 5.72
C ALA A 36 4.90 -6.28 5.38
N ALA A 37 5.51 -6.97 6.35
CA ALA A 37 6.80 -7.62 6.16
C ALA A 37 6.75 -8.71 5.07
N ASN A 38 5.74 -9.55 5.08
CA ASN A 38 5.42 -10.59 4.05
C ASN A 38 6.65 -11.31 3.45
N PRO A 39 7.51 -11.97 4.23
CA PRO A 39 8.73 -12.59 3.72
C PRO A 39 8.45 -13.68 2.66
N GLY A 40 7.29 -14.35 2.73
CA GLY A 40 6.88 -15.40 1.78
C GLY A 40 6.60 -14.90 0.36
N LYS A 41 6.44 -13.59 0.14
CA LYS A 41 6.25 -13.00 -1.20
C LYS A 41 7.57 -12.61 -1.87
N ALA A 42 8.71 -12.78 -1.21
CA ALA A 42 10.04 -12.39 -1.71
C ALA A 42 10.04 -10.97 -2.34
N PRO A 43 9.73 -9.91 -1.58
CA PRO A 43 9.62 -8.56 -2.12
C PRO A 43 10.95 -8.08 -2.70
N LEU A 44 10.87 -7.14 -3.66
CA LEU A 44 12.06 -6.54 -4.27
C LEU A 44 12.82 -5.67 -3.27
N PHE A 45 12.08 -4.92 -2.47
CA PHE A 45 12.62 -4.02 -1.44
C PHE A 45 12.41 -4.61 -0.05
N SER A 46 13.36 -4.38 0.85
CA SER A 46 13.18 -4.69 2.27
C SER A 46 12.03 -3.90 2.88
N VAL A 47 11.57 -4.29 4.06
CA VAL A 47 10.53 -3.52 4.79
C VAL A 47 11.00 -2.08 5.01
N ASP A 48 12.23 -1.89 5.47
CA ASP A 48 12.78 -0.57 5.75
C ASP A 48 12.86 0.29 4.49
N GLU A 49 13.31 -0.25 3.37
CA GLU A 49 13.33 0.45 2.09
C GLU A 49 11.91 0.86 1.66
N ARG A 50 10.93 -0.01 1.82
CA ARG A 50 9.53 0.28 1.47
C ARG A 50 8.92 1.35 2.38
N VAL A 51 9.25 1.34 3.66
CA VAL A 51 8.83 2.37 4.62
C VAL A 51 9.41 3.73 4.24
N GLU A 52 10.71 3.80 3.97
CA GLU A 52 11.37 5.06 3.59
C GLU A 52 10.83 5.60 2.26
N LEU A 53 10.64 4.75 1.25
CA LEU A 53 10.02 5.16 -0.02
C LEU A 53 8.60 5.68 0.19
N ALA A 54 7.81 5.00 0.99
CA ALA A 54 6.44 5.46 1.27
C ALA A 54 6.41 6.79 2.03
N ARG A 55 7.32 7.01 2.99
CA ARG A 55 7.46 8.30 3.67
C ARG A 55 7.79 9.42 2.71
N GLU A 56 8.72 9.19 1.79
CA GLU A 56 9.10 10.20 0.79
C GLU A 56 7.94 10.50 -0.16
N VAL A 57 7.28 9.47 -0.68
CA VAL A 57 6.15 9.62 -1.63
C VAL A 57 4.95 10.31 -1.01
N LEU A 58 4.68 10.06 0.28
CA LEU A 58 3.49 10.57 0.98
C LEU A 58 3.76 11.86 1.76
N ARG A 59 4.95 12.43 1.65
CA ARG A 59 5.37 13.62 2.39
C ARG A 59 4.48 14.84 2.17
N ASP A 60 3.86 14.94 1.00
CA ASP A 60 2.96 16.05 0.62
C ASP A 60 1.55 15.93 1.21
N ILE A 61 1.20 14.79 1.82
CA ILE A 61 -0.11 14.54 2.40
C ILE A 61 -0.02 14.71 3.93
N PRO A 62 -0.74 15.67 4.51
CA PRO A 62 -0.75 15.85 5.96
C PRO A 62 -1.47 14.70 6.66
N ASN A 63 -1.19 14.49 7.95
CA ASN A 63 -1.84 13.50 8.80
C ASN A 63 -1.67 12.04 8.32
N VAL A 64 -0.54 11.74 7.68
CA VAL A 64 -0.13 10.39 7.28
C VAL A 64 1.07 9.97 8.10
N GLU A 65 0.98 8.80 8.68
CA GLU A 65 2.10 8.10 9.32
C GLU A 65 2.40 6.83 8.55
N VAL A 66 3.68 6.42 8.48
CA VAL A 66 4.12 5.21 7.79
C VAL A 66 4.95 4.35 8.72
N THR A 67 4.60 3.08 8.83
CA THR A 67 5.33 2.11 9.64
C THR A 67 5.32 0.71 9.01
N GLY A 68 6.31 -0.11 9.36
CA GLY A 68 6.28 -1.54 9.06
C GLY A 68 5.50 -2.31 10.13
N TYR A 69 4.96 -3.47 9.77
CA TYR A 69 4.32 -4.36 10.74
C TYR A 69 4.43 -5.84 10.35
N THR A 70 4.22 -6.67 11.33
CA THR A 70 4.12 -8.14 11.20
C THR A 70 2.85 -8.63 11.89
N GLY A 71 2.42 -9.84 11.58
CA GLY A 71 1.24 -10.45 12.17
C GLY A 71 -0.07 -10.07 11.50
N LEU A 72 -1.17 -10.25 12.23
CA LEU A 72 -2.51 -10.01 11.70
C LEU A 72 -2.85 -8.52 11.63
N THR A 73 -3.37 -8.10 10.49
CA THR A 73 -3.77 -6.70 10.25
C THR A 73 -4.78 -6.19 11.29
N VAL A 74 -5.75 -7.02 11.66
CA VAL A 74 -6.78 -6.65 12.66
C VAL A 74 -6.21 -6.44 14.06
N ASP A 75 -5.22 -7.23 14.46
CA ASP A 75 -4.54 -7.05 15.74
C ASP A 75 -3.69 -5.78 15.75
N PHE A 76 -2.99 -5.53 14.66
CA PHE A 76 -2.23 -4.29 14.49
C PHE A 76 -3.13 -3.06 14.53
N ALA A 77 -4.28 -3.08 13.85
CA ALA A 77 -5.26 -2.01 13.90
C ALA A 77 -5.74 -1.74 15.33
N ARG A 78 -6.08 -2.80 16.06
CA ARG A 78 -6.52 -2.70 17.47
C ARG A 78 -5.45 -2.10 18.39
N GLN A 79 -4.21 -2.54 18.25
CA GLN A 79 -3.07 -2.02 19.03
C GLN A 79 -2.89 -0.51 18.85
N HIS A 80 -3.24 0.02 17.66
CA HIS A 80 -3.17 1.45 17.35
C HIS A 80 -4.49 2.19 17.57
N GLY A 81 -5.49 1.55 18.16
CA GLY A 81 -6.80 2.16 18.41
C GLY A 81 -7.59 2.49 17.15
N LEU A 82 -7.28 1.82 16.04
CA LEU A 82 -7.93 2.03 14.74
C LEU A 82 -9.04 0.99 14.53
N LYS A 83 -10.22 1.48 14.15
CA LYS A 83 -11.41 0.64 13.90
C LYS A 83 -11.72 0.43 12.43
N VAL A 84 -11.00 1.11 11.55
CA VAL A 84 -11.22 1.07 10.10
C VAL A 84 -9.95 0.64 9.40
N VAL A 85 -10.05 -0.38 8.56
CA VAL A 85 -9.03 -0.77 7.59
C VAL A 85 -9.50 -0.36 6.20
N VAL A 86 -8.70 0.45 5.52
CA VAL A 86 -8.96 0.88 4.13
C VAL A 86 -8.25 -0.07 3.18
N ARG A 87 -8.96 -0.49 2.13
CA ARG A 87 -8.40 -1.28 1.02
C ARG A 87 -8.79 -0.65 -0.30
N GLY A 88 -7.92 -0.77 -1.31
CA GLY A 88 -8.20 -0.33 -2.67
C GLY A 88 -8.89 -1.43 -3.49
N LEU A 89 -9.85 -1.03 -4.31
CA LEU A 89 -10.46 -1.90 -5.32
C LEU A 89 -10.23 -1.33 -6.71
N ARG A 90 -9.61 -2.09 -7.60
CA ARG A 90 -9.30 -1.68 -8.98
C ARG A 90 -10.14 -2.43 -10.00
N ALA A 91 -10.42 -3.71 -9.78
CA ALA A 91 -11.10 -4.60 -10.71
C ALA A 91 -12.00 -5.60 -9.97
N VAL A 92 -12.87 -6.28 -10.72
CA VAL A 92 -13.78 -7.31 -10.19
C VAL A 92 -13.01 -8.45 -9.50
N SER A 93 -11.85 -8.83 -10.04
CA SER A 93 -10.98 -9.86 -9.45
C SER A 93 -10.43 -9.44 -8.07
N ASP A 94 -10.15 -8.16 -7.87
CA ASP A 94 -9.76 -7.63 -6.56
C ASP A 94 -10.92 -7.72 -5.56
N PHE A 95 -12.15 -7.43 -6.01
CA PHE A 95 -13.34 -7.42 -5.15
C PHE A 95 -13.57 -8.77 -4.47
N GLU A 96 -13.49 -9.86 -5.20
CA GLU A 96 -13.75 -11.20 -4.67
C GLU A 96 -12.79 -11.56 -3.54
N PHE A 97 -11.50 -11.35 -3.77
CA PHE A 97 -10.46 -11.57 -2.74
C PHE A 97 -10.65 -10.64 -1.53
N GLU A 98 -10.85 -9.35 -1.78
CA GLU A 98 -10.99 -8.34 -0.73
C GLU A 98 -12.25 -8.57 0.12
N PHE A 99 -13.34 -9.00 -0.51
CA PHE A 99 -14.58 -9.35 0.18
C PHE A 99 -14.38 -10.54 1.13
N GLN A 100 -13.71 -11.59 0.67
CA GLN A 100 -13.36 -12.74 1.52
C GLN A 100 -12.45 -12.32 2.68
N LEU A 101 -11.44 -11.52 2.42
CA LEU A 101 -10.53 -11.02 3.45
C LEU A 101 -11.28 -10.23 4.53
N ALA A 102 -12.17 -9.33 4.13
CA ALA A 102 -12.98 -8.54 5.06
C ALA A 102 -13.88 -9.43 5.91
N THR A 103 -14.54 -10.42 5.30
CA THR A 103 -15.43 -11.36 6.00
C THR A 103 -14.67 -12.20 7.01
N MET A 104 -13.54 -12.79 6.61
CA MET A 104 -12.70 -13.58 7.53
C MET A 104 -12.14 -12.72 8.65
N SER A 105 -11.69 -11.51 8.36
CA SER A 105 -11.16 -10.58 9.35
C SER A 105 -12.21 -10.22 10.42
N ARG A 106 -13.47 -10.07 10.02
CA ARG A 106 -14.58 -9.80 10.94
C ARG A 106 -14.80 -10.96 11.92
N HIS A 107 -14.59 -12.20 11.50
CA HIS A 107 -14.62 -13.37 12.39
C HIS A 107 -13.47 -13.39 13.40
N LEU A 108 -12.31 -12.81 13.04
CA LEU A 108 -11.17 -12.69 13.94
C LEU A 108 -11.32 -11.53 14.92
N SER A 109 -11.98 -10.46 14.50
CA SER A 109 -12.22 -9.26 15.33
C SER A 109 -13.47 -8.51 14.87
N ASN A 110 -14.45 -8.39 15.74
CA ASN A 110 -15.65 -7.59 15.50
C ASN A 110 -15.46 -6.08 15.80
N GLN A 111 -14.25 -5.65 16.13
CA GLN A 111 -13.92 -4.26 16.48
C GLN A 111 -13.32 -3.49 15.30
N VAL A 112 -13.03 -4.16 14.20
CA VAL A 112 -12.37 -3.57 13.03
C VAL A 112 -13.21 -3.87 11.78
N ASP A 113 -13.61 -2.83 11.08
CA ASP A 113 -14.31 -2.94 9.80
C ASP A 113 -13.43 -2.56 8.60
N TYR A 114 -13.76 -3.13 7.44
CA TYR A 114 -13.07 -2.86 6.18
C TYR A 114 -13.89 -1.90 5.34
N VAL A 115 -13.22 -0.88 4.81
CA VAL A 115 -13.79 0.09 3.87
C VAL A 115 -13.01 0.02 2.58
N PHE A 116 -13.71 -0.05 1.45
CA PHE A 116 -13.11 -0.14 0.13
C PHE A 116 -13.22 1.19 -0.59
N LEU A 117 -12.09 1.64 -1.16
CA LEU A 117 -12.02 2.83 -2.00
C LEU A 117 -11.55 2.44 -3.40
N THR A 118 -12.14 3.06 -4.41
CA THR A 118 -11.67 2.93 -5.79
C THR A 118 -10.66 4.03 -6.08
N PRO A 119 -9.53 3.74 -6.74
CA PRO A 119 -8.62 4.79 -7.20
C PRO A 119 -9.28 5.61 -8.31
N ALA A 120 -8.72 6.79 -8.60
CA ALA A 120 -9.12 7.55 -9.78
C ALA A 120 -8.90 6.72 -11.06
N ASP A 121 -9.73 6.92 -12.09
CA ASP A 121 -9.73 6.11 -13.32
C ASP A 121 -8.35 5.99 -13.95
N ARG A 122 -7.58 7.06 -13.96
CA ARG A 122 -6.21 7.09 -14.50
C ARG A 122 -5.22 6.19 -13.77
N PHE A 123 -5.57 5.65 -12.60
CA PHE A 123 -4.72 4.78 -11.78
C PHE A 123 -5.23 3.34 -11.68
N ASN A 124 -6.40 3.03 -12.25
CA ASN A 124 -7.04 1.72 -12.13
C ASN A 124 -6.18 0.55 -12.63
N PHE A 125 -5.35 0.78 -13.62
CA PHE A 125 -4.51 -0.23 -14.26
C PHE A 125 -3.14 -0.40 -13.60
N ILE A 126 -2.76 0.44 -12.64
CA ILE A 126 -1.45 0.40 -12.01
C ILE A 126 -1.40 -0.70 -10.94
N SER A 127 -0.43 -1.59 -11.05
CA SER A 127 -0.09 -2.54 -10.01
C SER A 127 1.42 -2.54 -9.74
N SER A 128 1.80 -2.78 -8.48
CA SER A 128 3.22 -2.87 -8.12
C SER A 128 3.92 -4.01 -8.85
N SER A 129 3.23 -5.13 -9.09
CA SER A 129 3.79 -6.27 -9.85
C SER A 129 4.13 -5.90 -11.28
N LEU A 130 3.23 -5.22 -12.00
CA LEU A 130 3.49 -4.76 -13.37
C LEU A 130 4.58 -3.68 -13.40
N VAL A 131 4.60 -2.78 -12.44
CA VAL A 131 5.68 -1.77 -12.34
C VAL A 131 7.04 -2.44 -12.18
N ARG A 132 7.16 -3.44 -11.31
CA ARG A 132 8.41 -4.21 -11.15
C ARG A 132 8.80 -4.94 -12.43
N GLU A 133 7.85 -5.57 -13.10
CA GLU A 133 8.08 -6.28 -14.36
C GLU A 133 8.59 -5.34 -15.45
N ILE A 134 7.89 -4.23 -15.69
CA ILE A 134 8.30 -3.23 -16.69
C ILE A 134 9.70 -2.69 -16.37
N ALA A 135 9.96 -2.32 -15.12
CA ALA A 135 11.25 -1.80 -14.69
C ALA A 135 12.37 -2.85 -14.87
N SER A 136 12.10 -4.13 -14.61
CA SER A 136 13.09 -5.22 -14.79
C SER A 136 13.54 -5.39 -16.24
N LEU A 137 12.66 -5.04 -17.17
CA LEU A 137 12.92 -5.10 -18.62
C LEU A 137 13.47 -3.78 -19.18
N GLY A 138 13.76 -2.80 -18.32
CA GLY A 138 14.29 -1.50 -18.72
C GLY A 138 13.24 -0.52 -19.23
N GLY A 139 11.95 -0.81 -19.02
CA GLY A 139 10.84 0.07 -19.40
C GLY A 139 10.74 1.31 -18.51
N ASN A 140 10.16 2.38 -19.06
CA ASN A 140 9.92 3.63 -18.34
C ASN A 140 8.68 3.51 -17.46
N VAL A 141 8.83 3.69 -16.16
CA VAL A 141 7.76 3.64 -15.16
C VAL A 141 7.40 5.00 -14.57
N SER A 142 7.95 6.09 -15.10
CA SER A 142 7.79 7.45 -14.55
C SER A 142 6.34 7.92 -14.44
N GLN A 143 5.44 7.38 -15.27
CA GLN A 143 4.01 7.70 -15.22
C GLN A 143 3.25 7.00 -14.08
N PHE A 144 3.84 5.97 -13.49
CA PHE A 144 3.17 5.10 -12.53
C PHE A 144 3.64 5.29 -11.10
N VAL A 145 4.83 5.87 -10.91
CA VAL A 145 5.48 6.00 -9.62
C VAL A 145 6.13 7.37 -9.43
N HIS A 146 6.35 7.72 -8.18
CA HIS A 146 7.11 8.92 -7.81
C HIS A 146 8.58 8.80 -8.29
N PRO A 147 9.26 9.91 -8.64
CA PRO A 147 10.66 9.89 -9.09
C PRO A 147 11.62 9.18 -8.12
N ALA A 148 11.41 9.29 -6.81
CA ALA A 148 12.23 8.58 -5.82
C ALA A 148 12.10 7.06 -5.96
N VAL A 149 10.91 6.56 -6.27
CA VAL A 149 10.63 5.13 -6.50
C VAL A 149 11.27 4.66 -7.82
N GLU A 150 11.17 5.46 -8.88
CA GLU A 150 11.82 5.16 -10.15
C GLU A 150 13.33 4.98 -9.98
N THR A 151 13.98 5.90 -9.28
CA THR A 151 15.40 5.82 -8.96
C THR A 151 15.73 4.57 -8.16
N ALA A 152 14.91 4.23 -7.15
CA ALA A 152 15.11 3.04 -6.33
C ALA A 152 14.99 1.75 -7.15
N LEU A 153 14.01 1.68 -8.06
CA LEU A 153 13.84 0.54 -8.98
C LEU A 153 15.06 0.36 -9.89
N GLN A 154 15.58 1.43 -10.48
CA GLN A 154 16.77 1.38 -11.31
C GLN A 154 17.98 0.83 -10.54
N ARG A 155 18.20 1.30 -9.31
CA ARG A 155 19.28 0.82 -8.44
C ARG A 155 19.10 -0.64 -8.04
N ALA A 156 17.89 -1.05 -7.69
CA ALA A 156 17.60 -2.43 -7.29
C ALA A 156 17.87 -3.43 -8.41
N TRP A 157 17.46 -3.10 -9.63
CA TRP A 157 17.71 -3.97 -10.80
C TRP A 157 19.17 -3.96 -11.24
N ALA A 158 19.88 -2.84 -11.15
CA ALA A 158 21.31 -2.77 -11.40
C ALA A 158 22.09 -3.68 -10.45
N ARG A 159 21.75 -3.70 -9.16
CA ARG A 159 22.34 -4.60 -8.16
C ARG A 159 22.12 -6.09 -8.47
N ARG A 160 20.94 -6.45 -9.01
CA ARG A 160 20.62 -7.84 -9.36
C ARG A 160 21.27 -8.34 -10.62
N LYS A 161 21.68 -7.43 -11.54
CA LYS A 161 22.39 -7.77 -12.77
C LYS A 161 23.91 -7.87 -12.58
N ALA A 162 24.43 -7.30 -11.53
CA ALA A 162 25.83 -7.41 -11.14
C ALA A 162 26.08 -8.70 -10.36
#